data_609ae2ac25bcba46b480ddd3df45e0db
#
_entry.id   609ae2ac25bcba46b480ddd3df45e0db
#
_cell.length_a   1.000
_cell.length_b   1.000
_cell.length_c   1.000
_cell.angle_alpha   90.00
_cell.angle_beta   90.00
_cell.angle_gamma   90.00
#
_symmetry.space_group_name_H-M   'P 1'
#
loop_
_entity.id
_entity.type
_entity.pdbx_description
1 polymer ?
#
loop_
_entity_poly.entity_id
_entity_poly.type
_entity_poly.pdbx_seq_one_letter_code
_entity_poly.pdbx_strand_id
1 'polypeptide(L)'
;MPFGKAFIYSRSLFSEFDFIANNSQEYLKLFSYQIALIKKYGFQIINSHEFLVLIENLQNLEKEILLKCERNDLLEKYMIEREIHHKRELVMLNNIYKYCSENQFNKALFICGVEHRKPLSEKIKLVKNQFEVSINWQFYHD
;
A
#
# COMPACT_ATOMS: atom_id res chain seq x y z
N MET A 1 -1.33 22.80 7.07
CA MET A 1 -0.69 21.46 7.19
C MET A 1 0.82 21.68 7.27
N PRO A 2 1.53 21.17 8.25
CA PRO A 2 2.97 21.33 8.31
C PRO A 2 3.63 20.36 7.33
N PHE A 3 4.12 20.88 6.21
CA PHE A 3 4.93 20.18 5.21
C PHE A 3 6.19 19.50 5.80
N GLY A 4 6.60 19.86 7.01
CA GLY A 4 7.81 19.33 7.65
C GLY A 4 7.75 17.85 8.07
N LYS A 5 6.58 17.33 8.46
CA LYS A 5 6.46 15.94 8.90
C LYS A 5 6.55 14.94 7.75
N ALA A 6 5.98 15.25 6.60
CA ALA A 6 6.06 14.39 5.41
C ALA A 6 7.50 14.25 4.88
N PHE A 7 8.31 15.30 4.98
CA PHE A 7 9.71 15.29 4.55
C PHE A 7 10.63 14.48 5.50
N ILE A 8 10.33 14.49 6.79
CA ILE A 8 11.06 13.68 7.79
C ILE A 8 10.76 12.19 7.58
N TYR A 9 9.51 11.82 7.28
CA TYR A 9 9.14 10.44 6.99
C TYR A 9 9.76 9.91 5.69
N SER A 10 9.89 10.72 4.64
CA SER A 10 10.56 10.28 3.41
C SER A 10 12.06 9.99 3.60
N ARG A 11 12.74 10.71 4.50
CA ARG A 11 14.15 10.43 4.84
C ARG A 11 14.31 9.15 5.69
N SER A 12 13.33 8.81 6.53
CA SER A 12 13.38 7.57 7.33
C SER A 12 13.20 6.32 6.47
N LEU A 13 12.36 6.40 5.43
CA LEU A 13 12.16 5.32 4.45
C LEU A 13 13.47 4.88 3.78
N PHE A 14 14.34 5.82 3.41
CA PHE A 14 15.64 5.49 2.82
C PHE A 14 16.54 4.73 3.80
N SER A 15 16.54 5.09 5.08
CA SER A 15 17.39 4.41 6.09
C SER A 15 16.93 2.98 6.38
N GLU A 16 15.64 2.72 6.36
CA GLU A 16 15.07 1.37 6.54
C GLU A 16 15.35 0.50 5.32
N PHE A 17 15.11 1.03 4.12
CA PHE A 17 15.41 0.35 2.87
C PHE A 17 16.89 -0.03 2.76
N ASP A 18 17.80 0.91 3.00
CA ASP A 18 19.24 0.66 2.94
C ASP A 18 19.65 -0.43 3.93
N PHE A 19 19.11 -0.39 5.16
CA PHE A 19 19.38 -1.43 6.15
C PHE A 19 18.90 -2.80 5.67
N ILE A 20 17.66 -2.91 5.20
CA ILE A 20 17.07 -4.16 4.73
C ILE A 20 17.83 -4.70 3.52
N ALA A 21 18.14 -3.85 2.55
CA ALA A 21 18.87 -4.21 1.35
C ALA A 21 20.28 -4.73 1.66
N ASN A 22 20.97 -4.14 2.64
CA ASN A 22 22.30 -4.56 3.06
C ASN A 22 22.31 -5.86 3.89
N ASN A 23 21.17 -6.27 4.44
CA ASN A 23 21.05 -7.45 5.30
C ASN A 23 20.30 -8.63 4.66
N SER A 24 19.83 -8.49 3.39
CA SER A 24 19.14 -9.58 2.72
C SER A 24 19.37 -9.59 1.21
N GLN A 25 20.10 -10.60 0.76
CA GLN A 25 20.27 -10.90 -0.67
C GLN A 25 18.94 -11.30 -1.33
N GLU A 26 18.06 -11.96 -0.60
CA GLU A 26 16.74 -12.36 -1.07
C GLU A 26 15.87 -11.12 -1.34
N TYR A 27 15.86 -10.17 -0.42
CA TYR A 27 15.15 -8.90 -0.59
C TYR A 27 15.63 -8.17 -1.86
N LEU A 28 16.95 -8.05 -2.04
CA LEU A 28 17.51 -7.40 -3.21
C LEU A 28 17.12 -8.07 -4.52
N LYS A 29 17.07 -9.41 -4.55
CA LYS A 29 16.63 -10.17 -5.73
C LYS A 29 15.16 -9.89 -6.05
N LEU A 30 14.26 -9.98 -5.06
CA LEU A 30 12.84 -9.72 -5.24
C LEU A 30 12.58 -8.26 -5.65
N PHE A 31 13.25 -7.31 -5.02
CA PHE A 31 13.13 -5.89 -5.37
C PHE A 31 13.64 -5.60 -6.79
N SER A 32 14.78 -6.19 -7.16
CA SER A 32 15.30 -6.06 -8.53
C SER A 32 14.38 -6.70 -9.57
N TYR A 33 13.74 -7.81 -9.22
CA TYR A 33 12.73 -8.46 -10.06
C TYR A 33 11.50 -7.57 -10.23
N GLN A 34 11.01 -6.95 -9.16
CA GLN A 34 9.92 -5.98 -9.22
C GLN A 34 10.21 -4.85 -10.20
N ILE A 35 11.40 -4.25 -10.11
CA ILE A 35 11.81 -3.17 -11.01
C ILE A 35 11.90 -3.65 -12.47
N ALA A 36 12.42 -4.87 -12.70
CA ALA A 36 12.51 -5.46 -14.03
C ALA A 36 11.13 -5.70 -14.65
N LEU A 37 10.16 -6.18 -13.86
CA LEU A 37 8.77 -6.36 -14.30
C LEU A 37 8.14 -5.02 -14.72
N ILE A 38 8.28 -3.97 -13.90
CA ILE A 38 7.76 -2.64 -14.21
C ILE A 38 8.38 -2.10 -15.51
N LYS A 39 9.70 -2.22 -15.68
CA LYS A 39 10.39 -1.77 -16.88
C LYS A 39 9.95 -2.52 -18.13
N LYS A 40 9.68 -3.81 -18.03
CA LYS A 40 9.30 -4.65 -19.16
C LYS A 40 7.84 -4.50 -19.56
N TYR A 41 6.93 -4.47 -18.61
CA TYR A 41 5.49 -4.58 -18.86
C TYR A 41 4.69 -3.32 -18.51
N GLY A 42 5.31 -2.32 -17.83
CA GLY A 42 4.69 -1.06 -17.51
C GLY A 42 3.48 -1.19 -16.58
N PHE A 43 2.45 -0.39 -16.86
CA PHE A 43 1.25 -0.31 -16.03
C PHE A 43 0.46 -1.63 -15.93
N GLN A 44 0.50 -2.47 -16.95
CA GLN A 44 -0.27 -3.72 -16.96
C GLN A 44 0.16 -4.67 -15.85
N ILE A 45 1.49 -4.84 -15.63
CA ILE A 45 1.99 -5.76 -14.60
C ILE A 45 1.66 -5.29 -13.19
N ILE A 46 1.67 -3.97 -12.93
CA ILE A 46 1.46 -3.40 -11.60
C ILE A 46 0.12 -3.83 -10.98
N ASN A 47 -0.90 -4.01 -11.83
CA ASN A 47 -2.23 -4.42 -11.38
C ASN A 47 -2.48 -5.93 -11.45
N SER A 48 -1.50 -6.71 -11.86
CA SER A 48 -1.62 -8.17 -11.94
C SER A 48 -1.58 -8.83 -10.56
N HIS A 49 -2.18 -10.02 -10.46
CA HIS A 49 -2.11 -10.83 -9.25
C HIS A 49 -0.66 -11.17 -8.86
N GLU A 50 0.18 -11.50 -9.85
CA GLU A 50 1.60 -11.78 -9.64
C GLU A 50 2.32 -10.62 -8.94
N PHE A 51 2.08 -9.40 -9.40
CA PHE A 51 2.71 -8.22 -8.83
C PHE A 51 2.21 -7.91 -7.42
N LEU A 52 0.92 -8.12 -7.14
CA LEU A 52 0.35 -7.96 -5.80
C LEU A 52 0.94 -8.95 -4.80
N VAL A 53 1.13 -10.21 -5.21
CA VAL A 53 1.81 -11.23 -4.40
C VAL A 53 3.27 -10.85 -4.14
N LEU A 54 3.96 -10.31 -5.15
CA LEU A 54 5.34 -9.86 -5.01
C LEU A 54 5.48 -8.71 -4.00
N ILE A 55 4.56 -7.73 -4.03
CA ILE A 55 4.52 -6.65 -3.02
C ILE A 55 4.34 -7.23 -1.62
N GLU A 56 3.42 -8.17 -1.44
CA GLU A 56 3.16 -8.80 -0.15
C GLU A 56 4.39 -9.56 0.38
N ASN A 57 5.06 -10.30 -0.50
CA ASN A 57 6.29 -11.02 -0.14
C ASN A 57 7.40 -10.07 0.28
N LEU A 58 7.60 -8.96 -0.44
CA LEU A 58 8.57 -7.93 -0.06
C LEU A 58 8.26 -7.35 1.32
N GLN A 59 7.00 -6.99 1.58
CA GLN A 59 6.58 -6.43 2.87
C GLN A 59 6.75 -7.41 4.03
N ASN A 60 6.47 -8.70 3.83
CA ASN A 60 6.67 -9.72 4.84
C ASN A 60 8.16 -9.91 5.13
N LEU A 61 8.98 -9.94 4.09
CA LEU A 61 10.43 -10.08 4.21
C LEU A 61 11.08 -8.87 4.92
N GLU A 62 10.64 -7.65 4.63
CA GLU A 62 11.05 -6.45 5.35
C GLU A 62 10.85 -6.59 6.86
N LYS A 63 9.65 -6.98 7.28
CA LYS A 63 9.31 -7.19 8.68
C LYS A 63 10.16 -8.29 9.32
N GLU A 64 10.34 -9.41 8.61
CA GLU A 64 11.17 -10.53 9.11
C GLU A 64 12.63 -10.13 9.32
N ILE A 65 13.21 -9.35 8.40
CA ILE A 65 14.60 -8.89 8.50
C ILE A 65 14.77 -7.97 9.72
N LEU A 66 13.85 -7.02 9.90
CA LEU A 66 13.91 -6.10 11.03
C LEU A 66 13.79 -6.84 12.37
N LEU A 67 12.94 -7.86 12.44
CA LEU A 67 12.81 -8.73 13.62
C LEU A 67 14.06 -9.56 13.87
N LYS A 68 14.61 -10.23 12.85
CA LYS A 68 15.81 -11.06 12.96
C LYS A 68 17.06 -10.27 13.35
N CYS A 69 17.15 -9.04 12.88
CA CYS A 69 18.28 -8.16 13.18
C CYS A 69 18.10 -7.35 14.48
N GLU A 70 17.01 -7.61 15.23
CA GLU A 70 16.68 -6.92 16.49
C GLU A 70 16.67 -5.38 16.37
N ARG A 71 16.35 -4.86 15.16
CA ARG A 71 16.26 -3.42 14.89
C ARG A 71 14.92 -2.87 15.31
N ASN A 72 14.69 -2.84 16.63
CA ASN A 72 13.43 -2.38 17.21
C ASN A 72 13.09 -0.93 16.84
N ASP A 73 14.11 -0.08 16.69
CA ASP A 73 13.98 1.31 16.23
C ASP A 73 13.38 1.42 14.82
N LEU A 74 13.84 0.58 13.88
CA LEU A 74 13.31 0.54 12.51
C LEU A 74 11.99 -0.21 12.45
N LEU A 75 11.83 -1.25 13.24
CA LEU A 75 10.56 -2.00 13.32
C LEU A 75 9.41 -1.11 13.84
N GLU A 76 9.67 -0.30 14.87
CA GLU A 76 8.67 0.66 15.37
C GLU A 76 8.24 1.65 14.28
N LYS A 77 9.19 2.23 13.57
CA LYS A 77 8.89 3.12 12.43
C LYS A 77 8.08 2.42 11.35
N TYR A 78 8.47 1.20 10.97
CA TYR A 78 7.75 0.38 10.01
C TYR A 78 6.30 0.15 10.43
N MET A 79 6.06 -0.18 11.69
CA MET A 79 4.70 -0.40 12.23
C MET A 79 3.87 0.88 12.24
N ILE A 80 4.46 2.02 12.62
CA ILE A 80 3.80 3.33 12.58
C ILE A 80 3.38 3.68 11.15
N GLU A 81 4.25 3.44 10.18
CA GLU A 81 3.95 3.71 8.77
C GLU A 81 2.79 2.85 8.26
N ARG A 82 2.77 1.56 8.61
CA ARG A 82 1.65 0.66 8.29
C ARG A 82 0.34 1.13 8.92
N GLU A 83 0.37 1.62 10.13
CA GLU A 83 -0.81 2.19 10.79
C GLU A 83 -1.30 3.47 10.10
N ILE A 84 -0.38 4.33 9.65
CA ILE A 84 -0.71 5.53 8.87
C ILE A 84 -1.40 5.13 7.56
N HIS A 85 -0.87 4.16 6.84
CA HIS A 85 -1.48 3.64 5.60
C HIS A 85 -2.89 3.09 5.88
N HIS A 86 -3.05 2.29 6.93
CA HIS A 86 -4.35 1.75 7.33
C HIS A 86 -5.39 2.86 7.61
N LYS A 87 -5.01 3.90 8.36
CA LYS A 87 -5.87 5.06 8.65
C LYS A 87 -6.21 5.85 7.40
N ARG A 88 -5.24 6.07 6.51
CA ARG A 88 -5.46 6.76 5.23
C ARG A 88 -6.47 6.02 4.36
N GLU A 89 -6.40 4.72 4.27
CA GLU A 89 -7.32 3.90 3.50
C GLU A 89 -8.75 3.98 4.02
N LEU A 90 -8.95 4.00 5.33
CA LEU A 90 -10.27 4.23 5.94
C LEU A 90 -10.81 5.63 5.62
N VAL A 91 -9.95 6.65 5.67
CA VAL A 91 -10.33 8.03 5.28
C VAL A 91 -10.69 8.10 3.80
N MET A 92 -9.93 7.43 2.93
CA MET A 92 -10.25 7.34 1.49
C MET A 92 -11.65 6.75 1.28
N LEU A 93 -11.95 5.60 1.90
CA LEU A 93 -13.26 4.95 1.79
C LEU A 93 -14.38 5.84 2.32
N ASN A 94 -14.23 6.42 3.50
CA ASN A 94 -15.23 7.34 4.07
C ASN A 94 -15.50 8.52 3.14
N ASN A 95 -14.46 9.13 2.56
CA ASN A 95 -14.62 10.23 1.62
C ASN A 95 -15.33 9.80 0.33
N ILE A 96 -15.01 8.61 -0.20
CA ILE A 96 -15.68 8.06 -1.39
C ILE A 96 -17.16 7.82 -1.11
N TYR A 97 -17.50 7.14 -0.03
CA TYR A 97 -18.88 6.87 0.33
C TYR A 97 -19.67 8.16 0.60
N LYS A 98 -19.08 9.12 1.30
CA LYS A 98 -19.66 10.46 1.51
C LYS A 98 -19.91 11.15 0.18
N TYR A 99 -18.92 11.21 -0.71
CA TYR A 99 -19.08 11.82 -2.02
C TYR A 99 -20.20 11.15 -2.83
N CYS A 100 -20.28 9.82 -2.79
CA CYS A 100 -21.31 9.07 -3.48
C CYS A 100 -22.71 9.29 -2.89
N SER A 101 -22.83 9.60 -1.60
CA SER A 101 -24.13 9.93 -0.99
C SER A 101 -24.62 11.34 -1.32
N GLU A 102 -23.69 12.26 -1.60
CA GLU A 102 -23.99 13.68 -1.86
C GLU A 102 -24.13 14.01 -3.37
N ASN A 103 -23.70 13.10 -4.26
CA ASN A 103 -23.65 13.36 -5.69
C ASN A 103 -24.30 12.23 -6.50
N GLN A 104 -25.07 12.61 -7.52
CA GLN A 104 -25.69 11.64 -8.44
C GLN A 104 -24.78 11.42 -9.65
N PHE A 105 -24.40 10.15 -9.90
CA PHE A 105 -23.66 9.72 -11.08
C PHE A 105 -23.85 8.21 -11.30
N ASN A 106 -23.60 7.75 -12.52
CA ASN A 106 -23.71 6.34 -12.86
C ASN A 106 -22.40 5.57 -12.67
N LYS A 107 -21.26 6.25 -12.87
CA LYS A 107 -19.92 5.67 -12.76
C LYS A 107 -18.96 6.70 -12.21
N ALA A 108 -18.01 6.25 -11.41
CA ALA A 108 -16.89 7.03 -10.92
C ALA A 108 -15.60 6.23 -11.08
N LEU A 109 -14.48 6.92 -11.19
CA LEU A 109 -13.14 6.34 -11.22
C LEU A 109 -12.36 6.82 -10.00
N PHE A 110 -11.83 5.88 -9.24
CA PHE A 110 -10.91 6.16 -8.15
C PHE A 110 -9.52 5.63 -8.49
N ILE A 111 -8.51 6.49 -8.40
CA ILE A 111 -7.11 6.16 -8.71
C ILE A 111 -6.28 6.30 -7.45
N CYS A 112 -5.55 5.25 -7.09
CA CYS A 112 -4.62 5.26 -5.96
C CYS A 112 -3.38 4.41 -6.26
N GLY A 113 -2.37 4.49 -5.39
CA GLY A 113 -1.20 3.63 -5.49
C GLY A 113 -1.57 2.16 -5.35
N VAL A 114 -0.89 1.29 -6.10
CA VAL A 114 -1.19 -0.16 -6.16
C VAL A 114 -1.09 -0.84 -4.80
N GLU A 115 -0.26 -0.35 -3.90
CA GLU A 115 -0.13 -0.88 -2.53
C GLU A 115 -1.43 -0.79 -1.71
N HIS A 116 -2.32 0.14 -2.06
CA HIS A 116 -3.63 0.29 -1.43
C HIS A 116 -4.68 -0.68 -1.98
N ARG A 117 -4.44 -1.34 -3.12
CA ARG A 117 -5.45 -2.18 -3.77
C ARG A 117 -5.97 -3.31 -2.88
N LYS A 118 -5.08 -4.18 -2.38
CA LYS A 118 -5.46 -5.31 -1.52
C LYS A 118 -6.08 -4.82 -0.20
N PRO A 119 -5.45 -3.91 0.56
CA PRO A 119 -6.03 -3.38 1.79
C PRO A 119 -7.40 -2.71 1.60
N LEU A 120 -7.59 -1.94 0.53
CA LEU A 120 -8.89 -1.32 0.23
C LEU A 120 -9.95 -2.38 -0.10
N SER A 121 -9.62 -3.38 -0.92
CA SER A 121 -10.53 -4.48 -1.25
C SER A 121 -11.03 -5.21 0.00
N GLU A 122 -10.14 -5.46 0.96
CA GLU A 122 -10.50 -6.10 2.23
C GLU A 122 -11.38 -5.18 3.11
N LYS A 123 -11.01 -3.89 3.24
CA LYS A 123 -11.76 -2.91 4.02
C LYS A 123 -13.15 -2.63 3.46
N ILE A 124 -13.31 -2.59 2.13
CA ILE A 124 -14.61 -2.45 1.48
C ILE A 124 -15.56 -3.55 1.94
N LYS A 125 -15.11 -4.80 2.03
CA LYS A 125 -15.94 -5.91 2.51
C LYS A 125 -16.42 -5.73 3.95
N LEU A 126 -15.58 -5.10 4.78
CA LEU A 126 -15.88 -4.86 6.21
C LEU A 126 -16.82 -3.67 6.41
N VAL A 127 -16.67 -2.59 5.62
CA VAL A 127 -17.38 -1.33 5.86
C VAL A 127 -18.61 -1.12 4.99
N LYS A 128 -18.81 -1.89 3.93
CA LYS A 128 -19.89 -1.69 2.94
C LYS A 128 -21.29 -1.59 3.54
N ASN A 129 -21.54 -2.27 4.66
CA ASN A 129 -22.84 -2.26 5.34
C ASN A 129 -22.98 -1.12 6.36
N GLN A 130 -21.96 -0.28 6.53
CA GLN A 130 -21.98 0.86 7.45
C GLN A 130 -22.47 2.14 6.77
N PHE A 131 -22.65 2.12 5.46
CA PHE A 131 -23.07 3.25 4.65
C PHE A 131 -24.45 3.01 4.02
N GLU A 132 -25.24 4.07 3.90
CA GLU A 132 -26.55 4.03 3.26
C GLU A 132 -26.46 3.81 1.72
N VAL A 133 -25.35 4.26 1.14
CA VAL A 133 -25.09 4.14 -0.30
C VAL A 133 -24.42 2.81 -0.60
N SER A 134 -24.97 2.08 -1.56
CA SER A 134 -24.36 0.86 -2.10
C SER A 134 -23.48 1.20 -3.30
N ILE A 135 -22.22 0.78 -3.27
CA ILE A 135 -21.27 0.95 -4.36
C ILE A 135 -20.91 -0.41 -4.93
N ASN A 136 -21.04 -0.58 -6.24
CA ASN A 136 -20.54 -1.75 -6.95
C ASN A 136 -19.08 -1.50 -7.35
N TRP A 137 -18.15 -2.04 -6.57
CA TRP A 137 -16.73 -1.89 -6.78
C TRP A 137 -16.22 -2.85 -7.86
N GLN A 138 -15.44 -2.31 -8.78
CA GLN A 138 -14.66 -3.08 -9.75
C GLN A 138 -13.21 -2.62 -9.70
N PHE A 139 -12.28 -3.54 -9.65
CA PHE A 139 -10.85 -3.24 -9.70
C PHE A 139 -10.34 -3.48 -11.12
N TYR A 140 -9.32 -2.71 -11.50
CA TYR A 140 -8.69 -2.91 -12.80
C TYR A 140 -8.11 -4.34 -12.88
N HIS A 141 -8.43 -5.07 -13.95
CA HIS A 141 -8.13 -6.50 -14.16
C HIS A 141 -8.94 -7.51 -13.30
N ASP A 142 -10.10 -7.12 -12.77
CA ASP A 142 -11.06 -8.11 -12.26
C ASP A 142 -11.93 -8.66 -13.38
#